data_39acf585225c375d986c2317538e3a72
#
_entry.id   39acf585225c375d986c2317538e3a72
#
_cell.length_a   1.000
_cell.length_b   1.000
_cell.length_c   1.000
_cell.angle_alpha   90.00
_cell.angle_beta   90.00
_cell.angle_gamma   90.00
#
_symmetry.space_group_name_H-M   'P 1'
#
loop_
_entity.id
_entity.type
_entity.pdbx_description
1 polymer ?
#
loop_
_entity_poly.entity_id
_entity_poly.type
_entity_poly.pdbx_seq_one_letter_code
_entity_poly.pdbx_strand_id
1 'polypeptide(L)'
;IFGLLMVWVKHPLTNEVTVVDVGQGDSIFLRSMKGETILIDVGGRVTFGTKEKWQESSQTSNAEKTLIPYLEARGVSQIDYLVLTHTDTDHIGDLEEVAKCFKIKEICVSQGALTKSSFVKRLRTIKCPVHTLKAGDKLPMMGSNLQVLYPNKIGDGGNNDSIVLYGKLLGSSFLFTGDLEKEGEEELMASYPTLRASVLKAGHHGSKGSSSEAFLDQLHPSLALVSAGENNRYKHPNDETIERFKQRHIKILRTDKDGAIRFKGWFKWSSETVR
;
A
#
# COMPACT_ATOMS: atom_id res chain seq x y z
N ILE A 1 10.02 27.95 -23.59
CA ILE A 1 10.88 27.10 -22.72
C ILE A 1 10.19 26.91 -21.36
N PHE A 2 9.66 27.95 -20.70
CA PHE A 2 8.97 27.84 -19.41
C PHE A 2 7.69 26.96 -19.47
N GLY A 3 6.93 27.03 -20.55
CA GLY A 3 5.72 26.21 -20.76
C GLY A 3 6.02 24.72 -20.90
N LEU A 4 7.15 24.34 -21.50
CA LEU A 4 7.62 22.96 -21.63
C LEU A 4 8.07 22.38 -20.27
N LEU A 5 8.70 23.19 -19.40
CA LEU A 5 9.07 22.79 -18.04
C LEU A 5 7.83 22.50 -17.16
N MET A 6 6.77 23.32 -17.28
CA MET A 6 5.51 23.09 -16.55
C MET A 6 4.78 21.82 -16.99
N VAL A 7 4.85 21.48 -18.29
CA VAL A 7 4.30 20.20 -18.80
C VAL A 7 5.10 19.00 -18.27
N TRP A 8 6.40 19.13 -18.11
CA TRP A 8 7.27 18.08 -17.55
C TRP A 8 6.97 17.76 -16.09
N VAL A 9 6.58 18.74 -15.29
CA VAL A 9 6.21 18.52 -13.87
C VAL A 9 4.89 17.77 -13.75
N LYS A 10 3.95 17.98 -14.66
CA LYS A 10 2.66 17.27 -14.68
C LYS A 10 2.76 15.83 -15.18
N HIS A 11 3.68 15.54 -16.08
CA HIS A 11 3.83 14.21 -16.71
C HIS A 11 5.26 13.70 -16.43
N PRO A 12 5.42 12.79 -15.47
CA PRO A 12 6.72 12.22 -15.18
C PRO A 12 7.27 11.44 -16.37
N LEU A 13 8.60 11.45 -16.56
CA LEU A 13 9.25 10.75 -17.67
C LEU A 13 9.20 9.23 -17.55
N THR A 14 8.89 8.71 -16.36
CA THR A 14 8.88 7.28 -16.07
C THR A 14 7.66 6.91 -15.23
N ASN A 15 7.20 5.68 -15.38
CA ASN A 15 6.30 5.08 -14.41
C ASN A 15 7.03 4.91 -13.06
N GLU A 16 6.28 4.95 -11.99
CA GLU A 16 6.80 4.86 -10.62
C GLU A 16 5.92 3.98 -9.74
N VAL A 17 6.56 3.13 -8.94
CA VAL A 17 5.96 2.40 -7.82
C VAL A 17 6.84 2.66 -6.61
N THR A 18 6.29 3.20 -5.53
CA THR A 18 7.06 3.50 -4.33
C THR A 18 6.34 3.01 -3.08
N VAL A 19 7.04 2.22 -2.28
CA VAL A 19 6.65 1.98 -0.88
C VAL A 19 7.23 3.12 -0.07
N VAL A 20 6.36 3.99 0.42
CA VAL A 20 6.74 5.18 1.19
C VAL A 20 7.06 4.76 2.62
N ASP A 21 8.13 5.31 3.18
CA ASP A 21 8.41 5.11 4.61
C ASP A 21 7.49 5.99 5.44
N VAL A 22 6.41 5.40 5.91
CA VAL A 22 5.42 6.06 6.80
C VAL A 22 5.60 5.65 8.27
N GLY A 23 6.76 5.04 8.60
CA GLY A 23 6.97 4.35 9.86
C GLY A 23 6.22 3.02 9.89
N GLN A 24 5.57 2.69 11.02
CA GLN A 24 4.74 1.49 11.07
C GLN A 24 3.45 1.71 10.30
N GLY A 25 3.17 0.83 9.33
CA GLY A 25 2.01 0.89 8.46
C GLY A 25 2.37 0.80 6.97
N ASP A 26 1.37 0.90 6.12
CA ASP A 26 1.52 0.86 4.68
C ASP A 26 1.15 2.19 4.01
N SER A 27 1.94 2.56 3.02
CA SER A 27 1.56 3.53 2.00
C SER A 27 2.35 3.25 0.73
N ILE A 28 1.64 2.94 -0.37
CA ILE A 28 2.27 2.61 -1.64
C ILE A 28 1.72 3.54 -2.71
N PHE A 29 2.61 4.32 -3.31
CA PHE A 29 2.27 5.27 -4.36
C PHE A 29 2.63 4.71 -5.73
N LEU A 30 1.67 4.72 -6.65
CA LEU A 30 1.85 4.36 -8.05
C LEU A 30 1.52 5.56 -8.93
N ARG A 31 2.39 5.87 -9.89
CA ARG A 31 2.15 6.93 -10.86
C ARG A 31 2.59 6.49 -12.25
N SER A 32 1.71 6.68 -13.24
CA SER A 32 2.05 6.45 -14.64
C SER A 32 2.66 7.69 -15.29
N MET A 33 3.34 7.49 -16.42
CA MET A 33 3.81 8.59 -17.27
C MET A 33 2.68 9.47 -17.80
N LYS A 34 1.45 8.96 -17.85
CA LYS A 34 0.26 9.72 -18.24
C LYS A 34 -0.32 10.56 -17.11
N GLY A 35 0.27 10.47 -15.91
CA GLY A 35 -0.19 11.18 -14.72
C GLY A 35 -1.28 10.46 -13.92
N GLU A 36 -1.68 9.23 -14.31
CA GLU A 36 -2.58 8.40 -13.48
C GLU A 36 -1.92 8.11 -12.13
N THR A 37 -2.68 8.21 -11.06
CA THR A 37 -2.18 8.02 -9.69
C THR A 37 -3.06 7.06 -8.90
N ILE A 38 -2.42 6.09 -8.26
CA ILE A 38 -3.06 5.24 -7.24
C ILE A 38 -2.24 5.36 -5.96
N LEU A 39 -2.91 5.59 -4.84
CA LEU A 39 -2.34 5.49 -3.51
C LEU A 39 -3.01 4.31 -2.80
N ILE A 40 -2.22 3.36 -2.34
CA ILE A 40 -2.67 2.21 -1.56
C ILE A 40 -2.27 2.47 -0.12
N ASP A 41 -3.25 2.67 0.74
CA ASP A 41 -3.14 3.06 2.14
C ASP A 41 -2.42 4.40 2.36
N VAL A 42 -2.56 4.95 3.53
CA VAL A 42 -2.04 6.28 3.89
C VAL A 42 -1.18 6.27 5.15
N GLY A 43 -0.97 5.08 5.74
CA GLY A 43 -0.34 4.97 7.03
C GLY A 43 -1.24 5.45 8.17
N GLY A 44 -0.61 5.67 9.30
CA GLY A 44 -1.27 6.20 10.47
C GLY A 44 -0.54 5.81 11.74
N ARG A 45 -0.76 6.57 12.80
CA ARG A 45 -0.10 6.33 14.07
C ARG A 45 -1.00 5.56 15.00
N VAL A 46 -0.63 4.34 15.32
CA VAL A 46 -1.29 3.60 16.40
C VAL A 46 -0.89 4.22 17.73
N THR A 47 -1.84 4.87 18.39
CA THR A 47 -1.64 5.45 19.73
C THR A 47 -2.18 4.50 20.79
N PHE A 48 -1.33 4.15 21.75
CA PHE A 48 -1.71 3.29 22.87
C PHE A 48 -1.93 4.13 24.14
N GLY A 49 -3.01 3.87 24.84
CA GLY A 49 -3.39 4.53 26.10
C GLY A 49 -4.37 5.67 25.92
N THR A 50 -5.10 5.99 26.99
CA THR A 50 -5.96 7.16 27.09
C THR A 50 -5.08 8.42 27.14
N LYS A 51 -5.08 9.19 26.05
CA LYS A 51 -4.44 10.51 26.05
C LYS A 51 -5.43 11.58 26.49
N GLU A 52 -4.94 12.55 27.24
CA GLU A 52 -5.68 13.76 27.51
C GLU A 52 -5.84 14.57 26.21
N LYS A 53 -7.00 15.23 26.01
CA LYS A 53 -7.31 15.99 24.78
C LYS A 53 -6.22 16.99 24.35
N TRP A 54 -5.47 17.56 25.29
CA TRP A 54 -4.36 18.48 25.00
C TRP A 54 -3.12 17.77 24.44
N GLN A 55 -2.96 16.48 24.70
CA GLN A 55 -1.86 15.66 24.15
C GLN A 55 -2.15 15.22 22.71
N GLU A 56 -3.41 15.16 22.29
CA GLU A 56 -3.81 14.82 20.93
C GLU A 56 -3.59 15.98 19.95
N SER A 57 -3.80 17.23 20.41
CA SER A 57 -3.76 18.42 19.55
C SER A 57 -2.35 18.86 19.10
N SER A 58 -1.29 18.31 19.67
CA SER A 58 0.10 18.78 19.44
C SER A 58 0.97 17.81 18.61
N GLN A 59 0.44 16.66 18.19
CA GLN A 59 1.26 15.68 17.48
C GLN A 59 0.96 15.69 15.98
N THR A 60 1.95 16.11 15.20
CA THR A 60 1.98 15.98 13.74
C THR A 60 1.78 14.52 13.31
N SER A 61 0.89 14.26 12.37
CA SER A 61 0.65 12.91 11.84
C SER A 61 1.89 12.35 11.13
N ASN A 62 1.92 11.03 10.90
CA ASN A 62 3.00 10.45 10.11
C ASN A 62 2.91 10.93 8.65
N ALA A 63 1.70 11.06 8.11
CA ALA A 63 1.54 11.55 6.74
C ALA A 63 2.08 12.96 6.55
N GLU A 64 1.88 13.87 7.52
CA GLU A 64 2.42 15.24 7.45
C GLU A 64 3.96 15.28 7.45
N LYS A 65 4.61 14.27 8.05
CA LYS A 65 6.08 14.18 8.10
C LYS A 65 6.70 13.48 6.92
N THR A 66 5.98 12.56 6.28
CA THR A 66 6.52 11.63 5.28
C THR A 66 5.73 11.64 3.99
N LEU A 67 4.51 11.12 3.98
CA LEU A 67 3.72 10.89 2.77
C LEU A 67 3.35 12.19 2.05
N ILE A 68 2.84 13.19 2.77
CA ILE A 68 2.42 14.47 2.17
C ILE A 68 3.61 15.19 1.52
N PRO A 69 4.74 15.43 2.22
CA PRO A 69 5.93 16.00 1.61
C PRO A 69 6.47 15.17 0.43
N TYR A 70 6.40 13.85 0.51
CA TYR A 70 6.80 12.97 -0.58
C TYR A 70 5.95 13.21 -1.85
N LEU A 71 4.62 13.22 -1.71
CA LEU A 71 3.70 13.45 -2.83
C LEU A 71 3.83 14.87 -3.40
N GLU A 72 3.97 15.89 -2.55
CA GLU A 72 4.18 17.29 -2.96
C GLU A 72 5.48 17.44 -3.74
N ALA A 73 6.59 16.88 -3.27
CA ALA A 73 7.87 16.88 -3.97
C ALA A 73 7.82 16.20 -5.34
N ARG A 74 6.81 15.32 -5.57
CA ARG A 74 6.52 14.70 -6.87
C ARG A 74 5.56 15.52 -7.73
N GLY A 75 5.09 16.67 -7.26
CA GLY A 75 4.13 17.51 -7.95
C GLY A 75 2.74 16.86 -8.05
N VAL A 76 2.40 15.95 -7.14
CA VAL A 76 1.07 15.36 -7.05
C VAL A 76 0.12 16.41 -6.52
N SER A 77 -0.96 16.68 -7.24
CA SER A 77 -2.05 17.57 -6.79
C SER A 77 -3.36 16.82 -6.63
N GLN A 78 -3.44 15.61 -7.18
CA GLN A 78 -4.63 14.79 -7.19
C GLN A 78 -4.25 13.31 -7.12
N ILE A 79 -5.06 12.54 -6.40
CA ILE A 79 -5.03 11.08 -6.33
C ILE A 79 -6.27 10.58 -7.06
N ASP A 80 -6.07 9.79 -8.15
CA ASP A 80 -7.20 9.29 -8.92
C ASP A 80 -7.93 8.19 -8.16
N TYR A 81 -7.20 7.23 -7.60
CA TYR A 81 -7.75 6.18 -6.75
C TYR A 81 -6.96 6.10 -5.43
N LEU A 82 -7.66 6.25 -4.32
CA LEU A 82 -7.16 5.94 -2.99
C LEU A 82 -7.74 4.58 -2.58
N VAL A 83 -6.92 3.54 -2.59
CA VAL A 83 -7.32 2.21 -2.14
C VAL A 83 -6.97 2.06 -0.67
N LEU A 84 -7.97 1.82 0.17
CA LEU A 84 -7.80 1.50 1.58
C LEU A 84 -8.01 0.00 1.73
N THR A 85 -6.91 -0.72 2.00
CA THR A 85 -6.91 -2.18 1.93
C THR A 85 -7.81 -2.80 2.99
N HIS A 86 -7.75 -2.30 4.20
CA HIS A 86 -8.59 -2.67 5.36
C HIS A 86 -8.68 -1.48 6.35
N THR A 87 -9.20 -1.69 7.55
CA THR A 87 -9.58 -0.55 8.41
C THR A 87 -8.67 -0.30 9.60
N ASP A 88 -7.52 -0.94 9.67
CA ASP A 88 -6.60 -0.76 10.79
C ASP A 88 -5.89 0.60 10.73
N THR A 89 -5.56 1.13 11.89
CA THR A 89 -5.09 2.52 12.03
C THR A 89 -3.79 2.78 11.29
N ASP A 90 -2.89 1.82 11.20
CA ASP A 90 -1.62 1.95 10.49
C ASP A 90 -1.77 1.88 8.95
N HIS A 91 -3.00 1.71 8.45
CA HIS A 91 -3.35 1.80 7.03
C HIS A 91 -4.22 3.01 6.70
N ILE A 92 -5.15 3.35 7.59
CA ILE A 92 -6.13 4.42 7.33
C ILE A 92 -6.03 5.58 8.32
N GLY A 93 -5.06 5.57 9.25
CA GLY A 93 -5.00 6.52 10.36
C GLY A 93 -4.93 7.96 9.91
N ASP A 94 -4.12 8.25 8.90
CA ASP A 94 -3.85 9.61 8.40
C ASP A 94 -4.74 10.01 7.20
N LEU A 95 -5.89 9.33 7.02
CA LEU A 95 -6.79 9.53 5.88
C LEU A 95 -7.29 10.98 5.74
N GLU A 96 -7.69 11.60 6.85
CA GLU A 96 -8.22 12.96 6.84
C GLU A 96 -7.12 13.99 6.51
N GLU A 97 -5.90 13.76 6.96
CA GLU A 97 -4.74 14.64 6.70
C GLU A 97 -4.40 14.61 5.22
N VAL A 98 -4.35 13.43 4.62
CA VAL A 98 -4.11 13.27 3.18
C VAL A 98 -5.25 13.91 2.37
N ALA A 99 -6.50 13.70 2.77
CA ALA A 99 -7.67 14.26 2.09
C ALA A 99 -7.78 15.80 2.19
N LYS A 100 -7.15 16.43 3.19
CA LYS A 100 -7.04 17.89 3.26
C LYS A 100 -6.04 18.46 2.26
N CYS A 101 -4.95 17.72 1.98
CA CYS A 101 -3.85 18.19 1.14
C CYS A 101 -4.04 17.86 -0.34
N PHE A 102 -4.71 16.75 -0.66
CA PHE A 102 -4.86 16.27 -2.03
C PHE A 102 -6.32 16.09 -2.41
N LYS A 103 -6.63 16.46 -3.66
CA LYS A 103 -7.93 16.10 -4.25
C LYS A 103 -7.96 14.61 -4.51
N ILE A 104 -8.86 13.87 -3.88
CA ILE A 104 -9.10 12.46 -4.12
C ILE A 104 -10.31 12.35 -5.04
N LYS A 105 -10.18 11.61 -6.18
CA LYS A 105 -11.31 11.40 -7.08
C LYS A 105 -12.23 10.30 -6.60
N GLU A 106 -11.64 9.18 -6.19
CA GLU A 106 -12.36 8.00 -5.74
C GLU A 106 -11.63 7.33 -4.57
N ILE A 107 -12.38 6.93 -3.54
CA ILE A 107 -11.88 6.06 -2.48
C ILE A 107 -12.42 4.66 -2.74
N CYS A 108 -11.52 3.69 -2.75
CA CYS A 108 -11.82 2.29 -2.98
C CYS A 108 -11.61 1.50 -1.68
N VAL A 109 -12.60 0.71 -1.27
CA VAL A 109 -12.57 -0.05 0.00
C VAL A 109 -13.14 -1.45 -0.23
N SER A 110 -12.89 -2.40 0.69
CA SER A 110 -13.63 -3.66 0.70
C SER A 110 -15.07 -3.45 1.16
N GLN A 111 -15.97 -4.34 0.77
CA GLN A 111 -17.35 -4.27 1.25
C GLN A 111 -17.43 -4.53 2.77
N GLY A 112 -16.56 -5.36 3.31
CA GLY A 112 -16.45 -5.61 4.75
C GLY A 112 -16.02 -4.38 5.54
N ALA A 113 -15.15 -3.53 4.98
CA ALA A 113 -14.76 -2.28 5.63
C ALA A 113 -15.96 -1.37 5.93
N LEU A 114 -17.00 -1.40 5.10
CA LEU A 114 -18.21 -0.61 5.29
C LEU A 114 -19.12 -1.16 6.40
N THR A 115 -18.85 -2.32 6.96
CA THR A 115 -19.56 -2.84 8.14
C THR A 115 -19.13 -2.13 9.42
N LYS A 116 -17.93 -1.50 9.42
CA LYS A 116 -17.42 -0.73 10.57
C LYS A 116 -17.99 0.70 10.58
N SER A 117 -18.95 0.93 11.45
CA SER A 117 -19.66 2.22 11.56
C SER A 117 -18.74 3.42 11.84
N SER A 118 -17.65 3.23 12.60
CA SER A 118 -16.64 4.25 12.85
C SER A 118 -15.93 4.67 11.57
N PHE A 119 -15.55 3.73 10.73
CA PHE A 119 -14.90 3.98 9.44
C PHE A 119 -15.86 4.68 8.46
N VAL A 120 -17.10 4.23 8.38
CA VAL A 120 -18.13 4.88 7.55
C VAL A 120 -18.34 6.34 7.96
N LYS A 121 -18.34 6.66 9.26
CA LYS A 121 -18.41 8.03 9.74
C LYS A 121 -17.22 8.87 9.25
N ARG A 122 -16.02 8.34 9.27
CA ARG A 122 -14.82 9.01 8.77
C ARG A 122 -14.94 9.28 7.25
N LEU A 123 -15.30 8.27 6.45
CA LEU A 123 -15.47 8.43 4.99
C LEU A 123 -16.46 9.56 4.64
N ARG A 124 -17.56 9.70 5.38
CA ARG A 124 -18.55 10.77 5.15
C ARG A 124 -18.00 12.18 5.34
N THR A 125 -16.92 12.35 6.12
CA THR A 125 -16.30 13.68 6.31
C THR A 125 -15.49 14.12 5.10
N ILE A 126 -15.02 13.18 4.26
CA ILE A 126 -14.08 13.45 3.16
C ILE A 126 -14.80 13.94 1.89
N LYS A 127 -16.11 13.77 1.78
CA LYS A 127 -16.94 14.21 0.63
C LYS A 127 -16.38 13.74 -0.74
N CYS A 128 -15.92 12.50 -0.81
CA CYS A 128 -15.38 11.84 -1.99
C CYS A 128 -16.25 10.62 -2.35
N PRO A 129 -16.46 10.30 -3.64
CA PRO A 129 -17.09 9.05 -4.04
C PRO A 129 -16.37 7.84 -3.43
N VAL A 130 -17.14 6.88 -2.92
CA VAL A 130 -16.63 5.64 -2.32
C VAL A 130 -17.14 4.46 -3.13
N HIS A 131 -16.24 3.64 -3.64
CA HIS A 131 -16.54 2.43 -4.39
C HIS A 131 -16.03 1.20 -3.64
N THR A 132 -16.81 0.12 -3.69
CA THR A 132 -16.36 -1.16 -3.16
C THR A 132 -15.62 -1.95 -4.21
N LEU A 133 -14.50 -2.56 -3.82
CA LEU A 133 -13.73 -3.47 -4.64
C LEU A 133 -13.86 -4.91 -4.14
N LYS A 134 -13.87 -5.84 -5.08
CA LYS A 134 -13.88 -7.29 -4.85
C LYS A 134 -13.08 -8.01 -5.92
N ALA A 135 -12.79 -9.27 -5.70
CA ALA A 135 -12.12 -10.12 -6.69
C ALA A 135 -12.78 -10.03 -8.08
N GLY A 136 -11.95 -9.82 -9.09
CA GLY A 136 -12.35 -9.63 -10.49
C GLY A 136 -12.41 -8.17 -10.95
N ASP A 137 -12.51 -7.20 -10.04
CA ASP A 137 -12.47 -5.77 -10.38
C ASP A 137 -11.08 -5.35 -10.87
N LYS A 138 -11.02 -4.20 -11.55
CA LYS A 138 -9.79 -3.68 -12.15
C LYS A 138 -9.67 -2.18 -11.97
N LEU A 139 -8.47 -1.72 -11.65
CA LEU A 139 -8.13 -0.30 -11.63
C LEU A 139 -7.14 0.00 -12.77
N PRO A 140 -7.38 1.01 -13.61
CA PRO A 140 -6.46 1.36 -14.70
C PRO A 140 -5.15 1.89 -14.15
N MET A 141 -4.01 1.39 -14.65
CA MET A 141 -2.68 1.86 -14.26
C MET A 141 -1.62 1.53 -15.32
N MET A 142 -0.80 2.51 -15.68
CA MET A 142 0.37 2.35 -16.56
C MET A 142 0.06 1.71 -17.92
N GLY A 143 -1.12 1.99 -18.50
CA GLY A 143 -1.56 1.40 -19.76
C GLY A 143 -2.01 -0.06 -19.65
N SER A 144 -2.13 -0.58 -18.43
CA SER A 144 -2.66 -1.88 -18.07
C SER A 144 -3.73 -1.74 -16.98
N ASN A 145 -3.93 -2.78 -16.19
CA ASN A 145 -4.81 -2.75 -15.04
C ASN A 145 -4.14 -3.42 -13.84
N LEU A 146 -4.38 -2.86 -12.65
CA LEU A 146 -4.28 -3.62 -11.42
C LEU A 146 -5.55 -4.44 -11.27
N GLN A 147 -5.40 -5.74 -11.13
CA GLN A 147 -6.50 -6.67 -10.87
C GLN A 147 -6.69 -6.80 -9.37
N VAL A 148 -7.93 -6.72 -8.92
CA VAL A 148 -8.29 -7.06 -7.55
C VAL A 148 -8.44 -8.58 -7.49
N LEU A 149 -7.62 -9.24 -6.70
CA LEU A 149 -7.66 -10.70 -6.54
C LEU A 149 -8.42 -11.13 -5.28
N TYR A 150 -8.56 -10.23 -4.30
CA TYR A 150 -9.21 -10.49 -3.02
C TYR A 150 -9.74 -9.16 -2.44
N PRO A 151 -10.80 -9.13 -1.63
CA PRO A 151 -11.56 -10.26 -1.12
C PRO A 151 -12.56 -10.83 -2.14
N ASN A 152 -12.87 -12.14 -2.00
CA ASN A 152 -13.88 -12.84 -2.81
C ASN A 152 -15.25 -12.97 -2.12
N LYS A 153 -15.33 -12.59 -0.84
CA LYS A 153 -16.52 -12.56 0.00
C LYS A 153 -16.54 -11.30 0.86
N ILE A 154 -17.67 -11.00 1.48
CA ILE A 154 -17.77 -9.89 2.44
C ILE A 154 -17.11 -10.33 3.74
N GLY A 155 -16.05 -9.61 4.13
CA GLY A 155 -15.35 -9.78 5.39
C GLY A 155 -15.85 -8.83 6.48
N ASP A 156 -14.99 -8.59 7.46
CA ASP A 156 -15.25 -7.70 8.62
C ASP A 156 -14.47 -6.39 8.58
N GLY A 157 -13.71 -6.14 7.50
CA GLY A 157 -12.83 -4.99 7.35
C GLY A 157 -11.50 -5.09 8.12
N GLY A 158 -11.14 -6.26 8.66
CA GLY A 158 -9.83 -6.52 9.28
C GLY A 158 -8.81 -7.06 8.28
N ASN A 159 -7.69 -7.62 8.81
CA ASN A 159 -6.54 -8.09 8.02
C ASN A 159 -6.93 -9.04 6.88
N ASN A 160 -7.73 -10.07 7.17
CA ASN A 160 -8.20 -11.03 6.17
C ASN A 160 -9.36 -10.53 5.30
N ASP A 161 -9.62 -9.23 5.29
CA ASP A 161 -10.49 -8.52 4.33
C ASP A 161 -9.66 -7.53 3.47
N SER A 162 -8.33 -7.58 3.57
CA SER A 162 -7.41 -6.73 2.82
C SER A 162 -7.63 -6.85 1.33
N ILE A 163 -7.74 -5.72 0.63
CA ILE A 163 -7.77 -5.70 -0.83
C ILE A 163 -6.40 -6.11 -1.37
N VAL A 164 -6.36 -7.22 -2.09
CA VAL A 164 -5.14 -7.70 -2.76
C VAL A 164 -5.14 -7.25 -4.21
N LEU A 165 -4.09 -6.51 -4.58
CA LEU A 165 -3.90 -5.98 -5.93
C LEU A 165 -2.74 -6.69 -6.64
N TYR A 166 -2.97 -7.08 -7.88
CA TYR A 166 -1.97 -7.68 -8.75
C TYR A 166 -1.87 -6.95 -10.08
N GLY A 167 -0.66 -6.72 -10.56
CA GLY A 167 -0.47 -6.13 -11.87
C GLY A 167 0.93 -6.31 -12.44
N LYS A 168 1.01 -6.24 -13.77
CA LYS A 168 2.30 -6.14 -14.47
C LYS A 168 2.66 -4.66 -14.57
N LEU A 169 3.60 -4.23 -13.74
CA LEU A 169 4.08 -2.87 -13.65
C LEU A 169 5.58 -2.85 -13.94
N LEU A 170 6.04 -1.88 -14.73
CA LEU A 170 7.46 -1.71 -15.01
C LEU A 170 8.15 -2.97 -15.57
N GLY A 171 7.42 -3.85 -16.25
CA GLY A 171 7.93 -5.11 -16.78
C GLY A 171 8.02 -6.28 -15.78
N SER A 172 7.55 -6.10 -14.56
CA SER A 172 7.50 -7.14 -13.52
C SER A 172 6.10 -7.32 -12.96
N SER A 173 5.81 -8.48 -12.39
CA SER A 173 4.55 -8.75 -11.70
C SER A 173 4.67 -8.35 -10.23
N PHE A 174 3.80 -7.44 -9.80
CA PHE A 174 3.69 -6.98 -8.41
C PHE A 174 2.43 -7.55 -7.77
N LEU A 175 2.55 -7.96 -6.52
CA LEU A 175 1.43 -8.35 -5.66
C LEU A 175 1.48 -7.52 -4.38
N PHE A 176 0.42 -6.75 -4.14
CA PHE A 176 0.23 -5.95 -2.94
C PHE A 176 -0.87 -6.61 -2.11
N THR A 177 -0.53 -7.09 -0.92
CA THR A 177 -1.39 -7.95 -0.12
C THR A 177 -2.06 -7.25 1.06
N GLY A 178 -1.73 -5.96 1.29
CA GLY A 178 -2.11 -5.31 2.55
C GLY A 178 -1.62 -6.14 3.74
N ASP A 179 -2.51 -6.42 4.67
CA ASP A 179 -2.21 -7.21 5.85
C ASP A 179 -2.82 -8.63 5.83
N LEU A 180 -3.02 -9.15 4.60
CA LEU A 180 -3.53 -10.51 4.42
C LEU A 180 -2.68 -11.52 5.21
N GLU A 181 -3.35 -12.33 6.01
CA GLU A 181 -2.76 -13.37 6.83
C GLU A 181 -2.95 -14.76 6.19
N LYS A 182 -2.42 -15.78 6.83
CA LYS A 182 -2.35 -17.15 6.30
C LYS A 182 -3.69 -17.67 5.77
N GLU A 183 -4.79 -17.44 6.47
CA GLU A 183 -6.11 -17.90 6.05
C GLU A 183 -6.53 -17.24 4.73
N GLY A 184 -6.29 -15.93 4.60
CA GLY A 184 -6.56 -15.20 3.35
C GLY A 184 -5.59 -15.59 2.23
N GLU A 185 -4.33 -15.89 2.55
CA GLU A 185 -3.36 -16.44 1.58
C GLU A 185 -3.83 -17.80 1.03
N GLU A 186 -4.34 -18.68 1.89
CA GLU A 186 -4.88 -19.99 1.50
C GLU A 186 -6.09 -19.85 0.57
N GLU A 187 -7.02 -18.93 0.88
CA GLU A 187 -8.17 -18.64 0.03
C GLU A 187 -7.73 -18.05 -1.33
N LEU A 188 -6.74 -17.16 -1.32
CA LEU A 188 -6.16 -16.57 -2.54
C LEU A 188 -5.50 -17.63 -3.42
N MET A 189 -4.68 -18.51 -2.82
CA MET A 189 -4.04 -19.62 -3.54
C MET A 189 -5.05 -20.58 -4.14
N ALA A 190 -6.09 -20.92 -3.41
CA ALA A 190 -7.17 -21.78 -3.91
C ALA A 190 -7.90 -21.16 -5.11
N SER A 191 -8.12 -19.84 -5.07
CA SER A 191 -8.77 -19.10 -6.16
C SER A 191 -7.87 -18.92 -7.38
N TYR A 192 -6.56 -18.83 -7.19
CA TYR A 192 -5.58 -18.56 -8.23
C TYR A 192 -4.37 -19.52 -8.16
N PRO A 193 -4.55 -20.82 -8.45
CA PRO A 193 -3.50 -21.84 -8.24
C PRO A 193 -2.24 -21.64 -9.11
N THR A 194 -2.33 -20.85 -10.17
CA THR A 194 -1.20 -20.54 -11.05
C THR A 194 -0.60 -19.14 -10.84
N LEU A 195 -1.05 -18.42 -9.79
CA LEU A 195 -0.57 -17.06 -9.49
C LEU A 195 0.94 -17.09 -9.23
N ARG A 196 1.64 -16.15 -9.88
CA ARG A 196 3.07 -15.89 -9.70
C ARG A 196 3.28 -14.38 -9.59
N ALA A 197 4.19 -13.95 -8.74
CA ALA A 197 4.53 -12.55 -8.58
C ALA A 197 6.04 -12.38 -8.36
N SER A 198 6.69 -11.57 -9.19
CA SER A 198 8.13 -11.31 -9.07
C SER A 198 8.45 -10.44 -7.86
N VAL A 199 7.54 -9.51 -7.52
CA VAL A 199 7.68 -8.58 -6.40
C VAL A 199 6.46 -8.75 -5.50
N LEU A 200 6.71 -9.11 -4.25
CA LEU A 200 5.70 -9.29 -3.21
C LEU A 200 5.82 -8.17 -2.17
N LYS A 201 4.76 -7.39 -1.93
CA LYS A 201 4.64 -6.66 -0.66
C LYS A 201 4.29 -7.70 0.42
N ALA A 202 5.19 -7.88 1.37
CA ALA A 202 4.99 -8.82 2.47
C ALA A 202 3.73 -8.47 3.26
N GLY A 203 2.86 -9.44 3.48
CA GLY A 203 1.63 -9.24 4.25
C GLY A 203 1.94 -8.81 5.68
N HIS A 204 1.07 -7.98 6.24
CA HIS A 204 1.08 -7.56 7.64
C HIS A 204 2.49 -7.17 8.13
N HIS A 205 3.15 -6.30 7.37
CA HIS A 205 4.50 -5.76 7.66
C HIS A 205 5.57 -6.82 7.92
N GLY A 206 5.40 -8.03 7.39
CA GLY A 206 6.26 -9.17 7.68
C GLY A 206 5.94 -9.86 9.00
N SER A 207 4.70 -9.85 9.45
CA SER A 207 4.20 -10.62 10.59
C SER A 207 4.49 -12.10 10.44
N LYS A 208 4.62 -12.81 11.56
CA LYS A 208 4.74 -14.27 11.59
C LYS A 208 3.52 -14.97 10.95
N GLY A 209 2.33 -14.36 11.08
CA GLY A 209 1.05 -14.87 10.56
C GLY A 209 0.88 -14.74 9.05
N SER A 210 1.79 -14.04 8.36
CA SER A 210 1.70 -13.77 6.93
C SER A 210 2.92 -14.30 6.17
N SER A 211 2.87 -14.23 4.83
CA SER A 211 3.94 -14.72 3.95
C SER A 211 4.30 -16.17 4.28
N SER A 212 3.29 -17.03 4.34
CA SER A 212 3.42 -18.45 4.66
C SER A 212 4.32 -19.17 3.65
N GLU A 213 4.93 -20.28 4.08
CA GLU A 213 5.81 -21.07 3.21
C GLU A 213 5.11 -21.50 1.94
N ALA A 214 3.88 -22.04 2.05
CA ALA A 214 3.08 -22.47 0.90
C ALA A 214 2.80 -21.30 -0.06
N PHE A 215 2.51 -20.11 0.46
CA PHE A 215 2.27 -18.92 -0.34
C PHE A 215 3.51 -18.48 -1.09
N LEU A 216 4.67 -18.46 -0.44
CA LEU A 216 5.95 -18.14 -1.08
C LEU A 216 6.36 -19.19 -2.11
N ASP A 217 6.12 -20.46 -1.81
CA ASP A 217 6.41 -21.58 -2.72
C ASP A 217 5.48 -21.58 -3.94
N GLN A 218 4.27 -21.05 -3.82
CA GLN A 218 3.41 -20.86 -4.99
C GLN A 218 3.82 -19.62 -5.78
N LEU A 219 4.00 -18.46 -5.14
CA LEU A 219 4.26 -17.19 -5.83
C LEU A 219 5.62 -17.12 -6.51
N HIS A 220 6.65 -17.75 -5.95
CA HIS A 220 8.06 -17.68 -6.36
C HIS A 220 8.57 -16.22 -6.52
N PRO A 221 8.42 -15.33 -5.53
CA PRO A 221 8.88 -13.97 -5.67
C PRO A 221 10.41 -13.91 -5.65
N SER A 222 10.99 -13.03 -6.46
CA SER A 222 12.43 -12.73 -6.41
C SER A 222 12.76 -11.59 -5.44
N LEU A 223 11.74 -10.80 -5.06
CA LEU A 223 11.87 -9.64 -4.20
C LEU A 223 10.66 -9.52 -3.26
N ALA A 224 10.94 -9.37 -1.98
CA ALA A 224 9.97 -9.03 -0.95
C ALA A 224 10.18 -7.57 -0.49
N LEU A 225 9.10 -6.81 -0.42
CA LEU A 225 9.04 -5.44 0.09
C LEU A 225 8.39 -5.49 1.47
N VAL A 226 9.10 -5.05 2.49
CA VAL A 226 8.58 -5.00 3.86
C VAL A 226 8.42 -3.53 4.25
N SER A 227 7.20 -3.10 4.46
CA SER A 227 6.88 -1.80 5.03
C SER A 227 6.75 -1.96 6.54
N ALA A 228 7.65 -1.38 7.31
CA ALA A 228 7.65 -1.49 8.77
C ALA A 228 8.37 -0.28 9.37
N GLY A 229 8.00 0.10 10.58
CA GLY A 229 8.65 1.18 11.31
C GLY A 229 9.92 0.72 12.03
N GLU A 230 10.89 1.60 12.11
CA GLU A 230 12.08 1.38 12.95
C GLU A 230 11.66 1.23 14.43
N ASN A 231 12.20 0.22 15.11
CA ASN A 231 11.93 -0.06 16.52
C ASN A 231 10.42 -0.19 16.86
N ASN A 232 9.61 -0.70 15.92
CA ASN A 232 8.18 -0.84 16.13
C ASN A 232 7.85 -1.88 17.25
N ARG A 233 6.76 -1.63 17.97
CA ARG A 233 6.34 -2.46 19.12
C ARG A 233 5.89 -3.86 18.73
N TYR A 234 5.47 -4.07 17.50
CA TYR A 234 5.01 -5.36 16.99
C TYR A 234 6.16 -6.30 16.68
N LYS A 235 7.40 -5.78 16.71
CA LYS A 235 8.62 -6.50 16.31
C LYS A 235 8.49 -7.02 14.86
N HIS A 236 7.89 -6.21 13.99
CA HIS A 236 7.83 -6.49 12.57
C HIS A 236 9.03 -5.85 11.84
N PRO A 237 9.55 -6.52 10.80
CA PRO A 237 9.24 -7.90 10.41
C PRO A 237 9.74 -8.92 11.43
N ASN A 238 8.96 -10.01 11.59
CA ASN A 238 9.30 -11.10 12.45
C ASN A 238 10.50 -11.91 11.88
N ASP A 239 11.40 -12.36 12.75
CA ASP A 239 12.60 -13.10 12.33
C ASP A 239 12.27 -14.38 11.55
N GLU A 240 11.20 -15.09 11.92
CA GLU A 240 10.76 -16.28 11.19
C GLU A 240 10.32 -15.97 9.77
N THR A 241 9.68 -14.81 9.54
CA THR A 241 9.29 -14.37 8.21
C THR A 241 10.51 -13.99 7.37
N ILE A 242 11.47 -13.30 7.97
CA ILE A 242 12.73 -12.98 7.32
C ILE A 242 13.49 -14.26 6.96
N GLU A 243 13.49 -15.26 7.82
CA GLU A 243 14.15 -16.54 7.56
C GLU A 243 13.46 -17.31 6.42
N ARG A 244 12.12 -17.32 6.37
CA ARG A 244 11.38 -17.92 5.23
C ARG A 244 11.77 -17.31 3.89
N PHE A 245 11.98 -15.98 3.83
CA PHE A 245 12.47 -15.31 2.62
C PHE A 245 13.89 -15.71 2.26
N LYS A 246 14.81 -15.75 3.25
CA LYS A 246 16.22 -16.12 3.04
C LYS A 246 16.37 -17.56 2.53
N GLN A 247 15.64 -18.51 3.11
CA GLN A 247 15.67 -19.92 2.71
C GLN A 247 15.23 -20.11 1.26
N ARG A 248 14.41 -19.18 0.73
CA ARG A 248 13.95 -19.18 -0.67
C ARG A 248 14.78 -18.24 -1.56
N HIS A 249 15.91 -17.74 -1.08
CA HIS A 249 16.75 -16.78 -1.79
C HIS A 249 16.02 -15.54 -2.30
N ILE A 250 14.94 -15.13 -1.61
CA ILE A 250 14.18 -13.93 -1.92
C ILE A 250 14.93 -12.71 -1.40
N LYS A 251 15.24 -11.76 -2.29
CA LYS A 251 15.83 -10.48 -1.90
C LYS A 251 14.82 -9.71 -1.04
N ILE A 252 15.28 -9.03 0.01
CA ILE A 252 14.43 -8.28 0.92
C ILE A 252 14.86 -6.81 0.88
N LEU A 253 13.89 -5.90 0.68
CA LEU A 253 14.04 -4.46 0.92
C LEU A 253 13.05 -4.06 2.02
N ARG A 254 13.49 -3.21 2.96
CA ARG A 254 12.74 -2.89 4.17
C ARG A 254 12.74 -1.40 4.41
N THR A 255 11.56 -0.77 4.62
CA THR A 255 11.49 0.68 4.86
C THR A 255 12.20 1.11 6.15
N ASP A 256 12.17 0.29 7.20
CA ASP A 256 12.85 0.56 8.47
C ASP A 256 14.39 0.60 8.37
N LYS A 257 14.96 0.03 7.30
CA LYS A 257 16.41 0.01 7.06
C LYS A 257 16.82 0.85 5.86
N ASP A 258 16.03 0.79 4.81
CA ASP A 258 16.37 1.34 3.50
C ASP A 258 15.68 2.70 3.23
N GLY A 259 14.73 3.12 4.10
CA GLY A 259 13.86 4.26 3.85
C GLY A 259 12.81 3.94 2.78
N ALA A 260 12.32 4.94 2.08
CA ALA A 260 11.35 4.72 1.01
C ALA A 260 11.97 3.92 -0.15
N ILE A 261 11.25 2.91 -0.65
CA ILE A 261 11.72 2.00 -1.71
C ILE A 261 11.00 2.36 -2.99
N ARG A 262 11.72 2.92 -3.95
CA ARG A 262 11.16 3.42 -5.19
C ARG A 262 11.64 2.62 -6.39
N PHE A 263 10.71 2.21 -7.24
CA PHE A 263 10.93 1.62 -8.55
C PHE A 263 10.53 2.62 -9.62
N LYS A 264 11.40 2.84 -10.60
CA LYS A 264 11.12 3.71 -11.73
C LYS A 264 11.61 3.10 -13.03
N GLY A 265 10.89 3.32 -14.10
CA GLY A 265 11.27 2.82 -15.42
C GLY A 265 10.14 2.83 -16.43
N TRP A 266 10.42 2.29 -17.63
CA TRP A 266 9.45 2.12 -18.70
C TRP A 266 9.05 0.64 -18.82
N PHE A 267 9.99 -0.20 -19.25
CA PHE A 267 9.81 -1.65 -19.40
C PHE A 267 10.71 -2.47 -18.47
N LYS A 268 11.77 -1.87 -17.97
CA LYS A 268 12.62 -2.38 -16.90
C LYS A 268 12.74 -1.31 -15.84
N TRP A 269 12.78 -1.70 -14.61
CA TRP A 269 12.90 -0.81 -13.48
C TRP A 269 14.32 -0.79 -12.91
N SER A 270 14.68 0.34 -12.35
CA SER A 270 15.74 0.47 -11.35
C SER A 270 15.10 0.73 -10.00
N SER A 271 15.62 0.13 -8.93
CA SER A 271 15.22 0.49 -7.57
C SER A 271 16.21 1.47 -6.98
N GLU A 272 15.70 2.41 -6.24
CA GLU A 272 16.47 3.30 -5.38
C GLU A 272 15.81 3.35 -4.01
N THR A 273 16.61 3.55 -2.98
CA THR A 273 16.17 3.74 -1.59
C THR A 273 16.47 5.18 -1.20
N VAL A 274 15.55 5.79 -0.47
CA VAL A 274 15.65 7.20 -0.07
C VAL A 274 15.42 7.28 1.43
N ARG A 275 16.45 7.63 2.16
CA ARG A 275 16.40 7.96 3.59
C ARG A 275 16.25 9.46 3.79
#